data_65f52d20c830ce2f8708e0f1f4f44ce0
#
_entry.id   65f52d20c830ce2f8708e0f1f4f44ce0
#
_cell.length_a   1.000
_cell.length_b   1.000
_cell.length_c   1.000
_cell.angle_alpha   90.00
_cell.angle_beta   90.00
_cell.angle_gamma   90.00
#
_symmetry.space_group_name_H-M   'P 1'
#
loop_
_entity.id
_entity.type
_entity.pdbx_description
1 polymer ?
#
loop_
_entity_poly.entity_id
_entity_poly.type
_entity_poly.pdbx_seq_one_letter_code
_entity_poly.pdbx_strand_id
1 'polypeptide(L)' 'MNNAITPIEKLLTAQIWEKTRLSYFKSKGNEDEVIELTKKLKVIKKEIEDFNWEK' A
#
# COMPACT_ATOMS: atom_id res chain seq x y z
N MET A 1 -11.58 -2.83 23.44
CA MET A 1 -11.53 -2.74 22.77
C MET A 1 -10.99 -3.12 21.86
N ASN A 2 -11.24 -3.46 21.13
CA ASN A 2 -10.71 -3.87 20.33
C ASN A 2 -10.82 -3.44 19.18
N ASN A 3 -10.46 -3.03 18.63
CA ASN A 3 -10.51 -2.54 17.49
C ASN A 3 -10.08 -3.41 16.55
N ALA A 4 -10.70 -4.28 16.16
CA ALA A 4 -10.36 -5.15 15.17
C ALA A 4 -10.33 -4.45 13.87
N ILE A 5 -9.21 -4.25 13.34
CA ILE A 5 -9.05 -3.69 12.02
C ILE A 5 -9.26 -4.83 11.04
N THR A 6 -10.14 -4.65 10.09
CA THR A 6 -10.38 -5.70 9.10
C THR A 6 -9.20 -5.85 8.17
N PRO A 7 -9.03 -7.01 7.55
CA PRO A 7 -7.91 -7.21 6.62
C PRO A 7 -7.89 -6.21 5.47
N ILE A 8 -9.06 -5.85 4.96
CA ILE A 8 -9.10 -4.90 3.86
C ILE A 8 -8.67 -3.52 4.31
N GLU A 9 -9.01 -3.16 5.54
CA GLU A 9 -8.59 -1.87 6.07
C GLU A 9 -7.08 -1.81 6.21
N LYS A 10 -6.45 -2.92 6.58
CA LYS A 10 -5.01 -2.97 6.66
C LYS A 10 -4.38 -2.74 5.30
N LEU A 11 -4.95 -3.38 4.26
CA LEU A 11 -4.44 -3.22 2.92
C LEU A 11 -4.60 -1.78 2.43
N LEU A 12 -5.73 -1.18 2.69
CA LEU A 12 -5.97 0.19 2.27
C LEU A 12 -5.04 1.16 3.00
N THR A 13 -4.83 0.93 4.28
CA THR A 13 -3.93 1.76 5.07
C THR A 13 -2.49 1.62 4.54
N ALA A 14 -2.08 0.39 4.27
CA ALA A 14 -0.75 0.15 3.74
C ALA A 14 -0.57 0.85 2.40
N GLN A 15 -1.60 0.84 1.57
CA GLN A 15 -1.53 1.50 0.28
C GLN A 15 -1.31 3.00 0.45
N ILE A 16 -2.01 3.61 1.38
CA ILE A 16 -1.86 5.04 1.64
C ILE A 16 -0.45 5.35 2.10
N TRP A 17 0.06 4.56 3.04
CA TRP A 17 1.39 4.78 3.57
C TRP A 17 2.47 4.63 2.50
N GLU A 18 2.34 3.60 1.67
CA GLU A 18 3.35 3.37 0.64
C GLU A 18 3.29 4.47 -0.42
N LYS A 19 2.10 4.96 -0.75
CA LYS A 19 1.97 6.05 -1.69
C LYS A 19 2.61 7.32 -1.15
N THR A 20 2.44 7.57 0.15
CA THR A 20 3.03 8.74 0.78
C THR A 20 4.55 8.65 0.73
N ARG A 21 5.10 7.48 1.04
CA ARG A 21 6.54 7.27 0.96
C ARG A 21 7.04 7.42 -0.46
N LEU A 22 6.31 6.88 -1.42
CA LEU A 22 6.69 6.97 -2.81
C LEU A 22 6.82 8.42 -3.23
N SER A 23 5.83 9.22 -2.87
CA SER A 23 5.86 10.64 -3.20
C SER A 23 7.07 11.33 -2.57
N TYR A 24 7.36 10.98 -1.32
CA TYR A 24 8.49 11.54 -0.60
C TYR A 24 9.80 11.21 -1.31
N PHE A 25 10.01 9.94 -1.64
CA PHE A 25 11.26 9.53 -2.26
C PHE A 25 11.38 10.03 -3.70
N LYS A 26 10.26 10.21 -4.37
CA LYS A 26 10.28 10.79 -5.70
C LYS A 26 10.79 12.22 -5.64
N SER A 27 10.34 12.98 -4.64
CA SER A 27 10.79 14.35 -4.52
C SER A 27 12.25 14.42 -4.10
N LYS A 28 12.77 13.36 -3.48
CA LYS A 28 14.18 13.32 -3.10
C LYS A 28 15.07 12.77 -4.18
N GLY A 29 14.49 12.25 -5.24
CA GLY A 29 15.28 11.68 -6.31
C GLY A 29 15.88 10.32 -5.98
N ASN A 30 15.31 9.64 -4.99
CA ASN A 30 15.82 8.34 -4.55
C ASN A 30 15.20 7.23 -5.39
N GLU A 31 15.77 6.95 -6.54
CA GLU A 31 15.18 6.03 -7.50
C GLU A 31 15.08 4.60 -6.98
N ASP A 32 16.06 4.17 -6.20
CA ASP A 32 16.02 2.80 -5.69
C ASP A 32 14.80 2.58 -4.81
N GLU A 33 14.52 3.54 -3.93
CA GLU A 33 13.35 3.43 -3.08
C GLU A 33 12.06 3.55 -3.87
N VAL A 34 12.07 4.40 -4.89
CA VAL A 34 10.90 4.55 -5.74
C VAL A 34 10.56 3.23 -6.41
N ILE A 35 11.57 2.53 -6.91
CA ILE A 35 11.36 1.24 -7.56
C ILE A 35 10.81 0.23 -6.57
N GLU A 36 11.40 0.17 -5.36
CA GLU A 36 10.96 -0.79 -4.35
C GLU A 36 9.53 -0.52 -3.92
N LEU A 37 9.20 0.74 -3.70
CA LEU A 37 7.86 1.10 -3.27
C LEU A 37 6.83 0.87 -4.37
N THR A 38 7.23 1.07 -5.62
CA THR A 38 6.35 0.79 -6.74
C THR A 38 6.01 -0.69 -6.79
N LYS A 39 7.00 -1.55 -6.54
CA LYS A 39 6.75 -2.99 -6.50
C LYS A 39 5.82 -3.35 -5.37
N LYS A 40 6.04 -2.78 -4.19
CA LYS A 40 5.18 -3.04 -3.05
C LYS A 40 3.74 -2.60 -3.33
N LEU A 41 3.60 -1.43 -3.93
CA LEU A 41 2.26 -0.94 -4.25
C LEU A 41 1.54 -1.84 -5.24
N LYS A 42 2.26 -2.42 -6.19
CA LYS A 42 1.66 -3.35 -7.12
C LYS A 42 1.12 -4.57 -6.39
N VAL A 43 1.88 -5.10 -5.44
CA VAL A 43 1.45 -6.25 -4.67
C VAL A 43 0.23 -5.90 -3.83
N ILE A 44 0.28 -4.76 -3.15
CA ILE A 44 -0.84 -4.34 -2.32
C ILE A 44 -2.08 -4.13 -3.16
N LYS A 45 -1.93 -3.48 -4.29
CA LYS A 45 -3.07 -3.23 -5.17
C LYS A 45 -3.69 -4.53 -5.64
N LYS A 46 -2.85 -5.52 -5.98
CA LYS A 46 -3.35 -6.80 -6.42
C LYS A 46 -4.08 -7.51 -5.28
N GLU A 47 -3.54 -7.42 -4.08
CA GLU A 47 -4.20 -8.05 -2.94
C GLU A 47 -5.56 -7.41 -2.67
N ILE A 48 -5.66 -6.11 -2.85
CA ILE A 48 -6.93 -5.43 -2.69
C ILE A 48 -7.91 -5.90 -3.77
N GLU A 49 -7.44 -6.03 -5.00
CA GLU A 49 -8.29 -6.48 -6.10
C GLU A 49 -8.76 -7.91 -5.90
N ASP A 50 -7.88 -8.74 -5.37
CA ASP A 50 -8.20 -10.13 -5.15
C ASP A 50 -8.98 -10.36 -3.86
N PHE A 51 -9.11 -9.36 -3.04
CA PHE A 51 -9.84 -9.49 -1.81
C PHE A 51 -11.30 -9.84 -2.10
N ASN A 52 -11.84 -10.74 -1.31
CA ASN A 52 -13.20 -11.17 -1.56
C ASN A 52 -14.17 -10.11 -1.09
N TRP A 53 -14.64 -9.30 -2.01
CA TRP A 53 -15.58 -8.27 -1.70
C TRP A 53 -16.99 -8.75 -1.56
N GLU A 54 -17.37 -10.01 -2.03
CA GLU A 54 -18.65 -10.48 -2.00
C GLU A 54 -19.15 -10.79 -0.93
N LYS A 55 -19.92 -10.66 -0.76
CA LYS A 55 -20.42 -10.86 0.14
C LYS A 55 -21.15 -11.35 0.25
#